data_60b79dbba4c470e28c246d880dd0780d
#
_entry.id   60b79dbba4c470e28c246d880dd0780d
#
_cell.length_a   1.000
_cell.length_b   1.000
_cell.length_c   1.000
_cell.angle_alpha   90.00
_cell.angle_beta   90.00
_cell.angle_gamma   90.00
#
_symmetry.space_group_name_H-M   'P 1'
#
loop_
_entity.id
_entity.type
_entity.pdbx_description
1 polymer ?
#
loop_
_entity_poly.entity_id
_entity_poly.type
_entity_poly.pdbx_seq_one_letter_code
_entity_poly.pdbx_strand_id
1 'polypeptide(L)'
;MSADRPEFSRIVPLAQLGTEAFHQEIAASEAEREALARRFGLLALDRLMAEVELVRQGQDTILLRASFEAAFAQECVVTLEPVDGAMVASFALRYGPLEHASEDGVDEEEAFEPLVNDFIDIGEAIAQEFSLALPSFPRSPGAVLAIDEEPADAGPFAALSRLADREKP
;
A
#
# COMPACT_ATOMS: atom_id res chain seq x y z
N MET A 1 -11.15 11.47 22.65
CA MET A 1 -10.86 11.09 21.26
C MET A 1 -10.25 9.70 21.32
N SER A 2 -11.01 8.66 20.98
CA SER A 2 -10.46 7.31 20.85
C SER A 2 -9.46 7.38 19.70
N ALA A 3 -8.17 7.13 19.98
CA ALA A 3 -7.24 6.79 18.93
C ALA A 3 -7.83 5.54 18.26
N ASP A 4 -8.20 5.69 16.99
CA ASP A 4 -8.75 4.58 16.21
C ASP A 4 -7.67 3.49 16.19
N ARG A 5 -7.97 2.38 16.85
CA ARG A 5 -7.04 1.24 16.88
C ARG A 5 -7.00 0.69 15.46
N PRO A 6 -5.80 0.46 14.89
CA PRO A 6 -5.68 -0.14 13.56
C PRO A 6 -6.47 -1.46 13.47
N GLU A 7 -7.11 -1.70 12.35
CA GLU A 7 -7.94 -2.90 12.10
C GLU A 7 -7.12 -4.19 12.17
N PHE A 8 -5.84 -4.11 11.79
CA PHE A 8 -4.88 -5.21 11.82
C PHE A 8 -3.64 -4.77 12.59
N SER A 9 -3.64 -4.93 13.92
CA SER A 9 -2.58 -4.48 14.81
C SER A 9 -1.83 -5.66 15.43
N ARG A 10 -0.50 -5.62 15.34
CA ARG A 10 0.45 -6.59 15.93
C ARG A 10 1.63 -5.83 16.51
N ILE A 11 1.51 -5.48 17.76
CA ILE A 11 2.48 -4.63 18.48
C ILE A 11 3.70 -5.45 18.90
N VAL A 12 4.89 -5.00 18.50
CA VAL A 12 6.17 -5.52 18.96
C VAL A 12 6.87 -4.44 19.79
N PRO A 13 6.95 -4.59 21.13
CA PRO A 13 7.67 -3.66 21.98
C PRO A 13 9.16 -3.65 21.66
N LEU A 14 9.79 -2.48 21.61
CA LEU A 14 11.24 -2.35 21.35
C LEU A 14 12.10 -3.08 22.37
N ALA A 15 11.61 -3.24 23.61
CA ALA A 15 12.28 -3.98 24.66
C ALA A 15 12.41 -5.48 24.37
N GLN A 16 11.61 -6.03 23.45
CA GLN A 16 11.72 -7.42 23.00
C GLN A 16 12.78 -7.63 21.92
N LEU A 17 13.22 -6.56 21.28
CA LEU A 17 14.21 -6.61 20.21
C LEU A 17 15.62 -6.63 20.81
N GLY A 18 16.25 -7.80 20.82
CA GLY A 18 17.64 -8.00 21.23
C GLY A 18 18.65 -7.71 20.11
N THR A 19 19.80 -8.39 20.19
CA THR A 19 20.83 -8.34 19.14
C THR A 19 20.60 -9.33 18.00
N GLU A 20 19.71 -10.30 18.22
CA GLU A 20 19.31 -11.28 17.21
C GLU A 20 18.08 -10.76 16.43
N ALA A 21 17.94 -11.22 15.20
CA ALA A 21 16.77 -10.92 14.39
C ALA A 21 15.50 -11.50 15.05
N PHE A 22 14.47 -10.67 15.15
CA PHE A 22 13.15 -11.10 15.61
C PHE A 22 12.32 -11.48 14.39
N HIS A 23 11.75 -12.70 14.38
CA HIS A 23 10.92 -13.21 13.29
C HIS A 23 9.51 -13.48 13.78
N GLN A 24 8.52 -13.09 13.00
CA GLN A 24 7.12 -13.37 13.29
C GLN A 24 6.32 -13.56 12.02
N GLU A 25 5.51 -14.63 11.99
CA GLU A 25 4.44 -14.82 11.02
C GLU A 25 3.15 -14.23 11.58
N ILE A 26 2.43 -13.46 10.76
CA ILE A 26 1.15 -12.88 11.12
C ILE A 26 0.11 -13.15 10.03
N ALA A 27 -1.13 -13.33 10.45
CA ALA A 27 -2.26 -13.48 9.53
C ALA A 27 -3.45 -12.66 10.03
N ALA A 28 -4.17 -12.04 9.12
CA ALA A 28 -5.39 -11.34 9.44
C ALA A 28 -6.54 -12.34 9.64
N SER A 29 -7.22 -12.21 10.78
CA SER A 29 -8.47 -12.93 11.05
C SER A 29 -9.59 -12.48 10.12
N GLU A 30 -10.68 -13.20 10.07
CA GLU A 30 -11.86 -12.85 9.23
C GLU A 30 -12.37 -11.45 9.55
N ALA A 31 -12.54 -11.11 10.83
CA ALA A 31 -13.00 -9.78 11.25
C ALA A 31 -12.02 -8.65 10.86
N GLU A 32 -10.71 -8.89 10.96
CA GLU A 32 -9.68 -7.95 10.54
C GLU A 32 -9.70 -7.77 9.01
N ARG A 33 -9.84 -8.85 8.24
CA ARG A 33 -9.94 -8.78 6.77
C ARG A 33 -11.18 -8.01 6.32
N GLU A 34 -12.34 -8.23 6.95
CA GLU A 34 -13.54 -7.45 6.68
C GLU A 34 -13.36 -5.96 6.98
N ALA A 35 -12.68 -5.63 8.08
CA ALA A 35 -12.39 -4.26 8.46
C ALA A 35 -11.42 -3.59 7.48
N LEU A 36 -10.34 -4.28 7.09
CA LEU A 36 -9.40 -3.81 6.07
C LEU A 36 -10.04 -3.67 4.69
N ALA A 37 -10.91 -4.60 4.29
CA ALA A 37 -11.66 -4.50 3.04
C ALA A 37 -12.50 -3.21 3.00
N ARG A 38 -13.21 -2.89 4.09
CA ARG A 38 -13.95 -1.63 4.20
C ARG A 38 -13.03 -0.40 4.15
N ARG A 39 -11.90 -0.44 4.86
CA ARG A 39 -10.91 0.66 4.89
C ARG A 39 -10.34 0.95 3.49
N PHE A 40 -10.05 -0.08 2.71
CA PHE A 40 -9.40 0.04 1.40
C PHE A 40 -10.37 0.02 0.22
N GLY A 41 -11.68 -0.03 0.48
CA GLY A 41 -12.70 -0.05 -0.58
C GLY A 41 -12.66 -1.31 -1.44
N LEU A 42 -12.28 -2.44 -0.86
CA LEU A 42 -12.29 -3.74 -1.53
C LEU A 42 -13.67 -4.38 -1.42
N LEU A 43 -14.05 -5.17 -2.41
CA LEU A 43 -15.24 -6.01 -2.36
C LEU A 43 -15.06 -7.17 -1.38
N ALA A 44 -13.84 -7.74 -1.33
CA ALA A 44 -13.45 -8.78 -0.40
C ALA A 44 -11.94 -8.75 -0.15
N LEU A 45 -11.52 -9.25 1.01
CA LEU A 45 -10.13 -9.59 1.33
C LEU A 45 -10.14 -11.01 1.91
N ASP A 46 -9.84 -12.01 1.07
CA ASP A 46 -9.96 -13.40 1.44
C ASP A 46 -8.77 -13.91 2.23
N ARG A 47 -7.59 -13.34 1.96
CA ARG A 47 -6.34 -13.69 2.65
C ARG A 47 -5.43 -12.48 2.76
N LEU A 48 -4.80 -12.34 3.92
CA LEU A 48 -3.64 -11.48 4.17
C LEU A 48 -2.76 -12.16 5.20
N MET A 49 -1.57 -12.56 4.79
CA MET A 49 -0.56 -13.22 5.63
C MET A 49 0.78 -12.56 5.37
N ALA A 50 1.63 -12.49 6.38
CA ALA A 50 2.97 -11.92 6.22
C ALA A 50 4.00 -12.62 7.12
N GLU A 51 5.23 -12.65 6.62
CA GLU A 51 6.45 -12.97 7.37
C GLU A 51 7.21 -11.68 7.60
N VAL A 52 7.56 -11.41 8.84
CA VAL A 52 8.20 -10.17 9.27
C VAL A 52 9.49 -10.49 10.02
N GLU A 53 10.55 -9.79 9.66
CA GLU A 53 11.82 -9.76 10.34
C GLU A 53 12.10 -8.35 10.85
N LEU A 54 12.48 -8.21 12.13
CA LEU A 54 12.94 -6.98 12.73
C LEU A 54 14.39 -7.15 13.17
N VAL A 55 15.26 -6.26 12.71
CA VAL A 55 16.68 -6.26 13.05
C VAL A 55 17.07 -4.90 13.61
N ARG A 56 17.68 -4.89 14.80
CA ARG A 56 18.22 -3.66 15.37
C ARG A 56 19.51 -3.28 14.66
N GLN A 57 19.53 -2.09 14.07
CA GLN A 57 20.70 -1.49 13.43
C GLN A 57 21.23 -0.33 14.28
N GLY A 58 22.30 -0.56 15.06
CA GLY A 58 22.80 0.44 15.99
C GLY A 58 21.97 0.62 17.25
N GLN A 59 21.96 1.81 17.84
CA GLN A 59 21.28 2.07 19.12
C GLN A 59 19.78 2.35 18.94
N ASP A 60 19.41 3.16 17.94
CA ASP A 60 18.08 3.75 17.84
C ASP A 60 17.39 3.44 16.50
N THR A 61 17.98 2.60 15.67
CA THR A 61 17.43 2.26 14.34
C THR A 61 17.03 0.79 14.29
N ILE A 62 15.86 0.52 13.73
CA ILE A 62 15.34 -0.82 13.52
C ILE A 62 14.95 -0.96 12.05
N LEU A 63 15.44 -2.02 11.43
CA LEU A 63 15.06 -2.39 10.08
C LEU A 63 13.96 -3.45 10.16
N LEU A 64 12.82 -3.17 9.56
CA LEU A 64 11.74 -4.10 9.29
C LEU A 64 11.89 -4.58 7.85
N ARG A 65 11.96 -5.88 7.63
CA ARG A 65 11.79 -6.54 6.35
C ARG A 65 10.57 -7.43 6.42
N ALA A 66 9.73 -7.35 5.41
CA ALA A 66 8.56 -8.20 5.36
C ALA A 66 8.25 -8.66 3.95
N SER A 67 7.63 -9.83 3.86
CA SER A 67 6.93 -10.28 2.68
C SER A 67 5.49 -10.61 3.05
N PHE A 68 4.54 -10.31 2.16
CA PHE A 68 3.16 -10.64 2.39
C PHE A 68 2.50 -11.26 1.15
N GLU A 69 1.49 -12.07 1.42
CA GLU A 69 0.59 -12.63 0.42
C GLU A 69 -0.83 -12.14 0.69
N ALA A 70 -1.52 -11.71 -0.36
CA ALA A 70 -2.91 -11.31 -0.27
C ALA A 70 -3.74 -11.89 -1.42
N ALA A 71 -5.01 -12.20 -1.13
CA ALA A 71 -6.04 -12.52 -2.10
C ALA A 71 -7.25 -11.62 -1.81
N PHE A 72 -7.74 -10.91 -2.83
CA PHE A 72 -8.75 -9.86 -2.68
C PHE A 72 -9.61 -9.72 -3.94
N ALA A 73 -10.72 -9.00 -3.82
CA ALA A 73 -11.55 -8.61 -4.95
C ALA A 73 -11.76 -7.09 -4.96
N GLN A 74 -11.59 -6.47 -6.13
CA GLN A 74 -11.83 -5.05 -6.39
C GLN A 74 -12.95 -4.88 -7.41
N GLU A 75 -13.56 -3.71 -7.45
CA GLU A 75 -14.52 -3.36 -8.49
C GLU A 75 -13.80 -2.92 -9.77
N CYS A 76 -14.17 -3.49 -10.91
CA CYS A 76 -13.66 -3.07 -12.22
C CYS A 76 -14.05 -1.61 -12.49
N VAL A 77 -13.08 -0.76 -12.80
CA VAL A 77 -13.34 0.67 -13.08
C VAL A 77 -14.13 0.94 -14.36
N VAL A 78 -14.36 -0.09 -15.19
CA VAL A 78 -15.08 0.02 -16.47
C VAL A 78 -16.45 -0.62 -16.39
N THR A 79 -16.53 -1.87 -15.88
CA THR A 79 -17.78 -2.67 -15.91
C THR A 79 -18.48 -2.72 -14.56
N LEU A 80 -17.84 -2.27 -13.48
CA LEU A 80 -18.27 -2.36 -12.09
C LEU A 80 -18.47 -3.80 -11.60
N GLU A 81 -17.96 -4.77 -12.34
CA GLU A 81 -17.97 -6.18 -11.96
C GLU A 81 -16.80 -6.51 -11.03
N PRO A 82 -16.90 -7.53 -10.17
CA PRO A 82 -15.80 -7.98 -9.35
C PRO A 82 -14.59 -8.44 -10.18
N VAL A 83 -13.39 -8.05 -9.77
CA VAL A 83 -12.11 -8.50 -10.31
C VAL A 83 -11.31 -9.10 -9.17
N ASP A 84 -11.09 -10.40 -9.23
CA ASP A 84 -10.26 -11.11 -8.26
C ASP A 84 -8.78 -10.79 -8.52
N GLY A 85 -8.05 -10.55 -7.44
CA GLY A 85 -6.63 -10.28 -7.43
C GLY A 85 -5.90 -11.13 -6.41
N ALA A 86 -4.66 -11.44 -6.72
CA ALA A 86 -3.73 -12.04 -5.77
C ALA A 86 -2.35 -11.40 -5.96
N MET A 87 -1.64 -11.20 -4.87
CA MET A 87 -0.29 -10.64 -4.91
C MET A 87 0.62 -11.25 -3.86
N VAL A 88 1.90 -11.22 -4.16
CA VAL A 88 3.00 -11.42 -3.22
C VAL A 88 3.92 -10.22 -3.38
N ALA A 89 4.22 -9.55 -2.28
CA ALA A 89 5.10 -8.39 -2.29
C ALA A 89 6.05 -8.43 -1.09
N SER A 90 7.18 -7.74 -1.23
CA SER A 90 8.18 -7.58 -0.17
C SER A 90 8.55 -6.11 -0.07
N PHE A 91 8.84 -5.67 1.14
CA PHE A 91 9.27 -4.30 1.41
C PHE A 91 10.22 -4.24 2.59
N ALA A 92 10.89 -3.11 2.74
CA ALA A 92 11.71 -2.80 3.89
C ALA A 92 11.40 -1.38 4.39
N LEU A 93 11.27 -1.25 5.72
CA LEU A 93 11.07 0.03 6.40
C LEU A 93 12.15 0.21 7.45
N ARG A 94 12.74 1.39 7.49
CA ARG A 94 13.70 1.77 8.53
C ARG A 94 13.01 2.67 9.54
N TYR A 95 12.92 2.19 10.77
CA TYR A 95 12.41 2.96 11.91
C TYR A 95 13.55 3.61 12.67
N GLY A 96 13.43 4.89 12.99
CA GLY A 96 14.44 5.61 13.75
C GLY A 96 13.99 6.99 14.21
N PRO A 97 14.84 7.72 14.97
CA PRO A 97 14.59 9.10 15.33
C PRO A 97 14.44 9.98 14.09
N LEU A 98 13.54 10.95 14.13
CA LEU A 98 13.23 11.83 12.99
C LEU A 98 14.47 12.57 12.44
N GLU A 99 15.45 12.84 13.29
CA GLU A 99 16.74 13.46 12.92
C GLU A 99 17.57 12.61 11.95
N HIS A 100 17.34 11.29 11.89
CA HIS A 100 18.00 10.37 10.95
C HIS A 100 17.29 10.26 9.59
N ALA A 101 16.14 10.90 9.40
CA ALA A 101 15.38 10.86 8.15
C ALA A 101 16.11 11.49 6.96
N SER A 102 17.10 12.34 7.21
CA SER A 102 17.86 13.08 6.20
C SER A 102 19.34 12.67 6.10
N GLU A 103 19.77 11.60 6.77
CA GLU A 103 21.14 11.11 6.63
C GLU A 103 21.33 10.47 5.26
N ASP A 104 22.23 11.07 4.47
CA ASP A 104 22.67 10.57 3.16
C ASP A 104 23.21 9.13 3.30
N GLY A 105 22.58 8.19 2.62
CA GLY A 105 22.99 6.78 2.60
C GLY A 105 21.86 5.78 2.84
N VAL A 106 20.63 6.23 2.82
CA VAL A 106 19.46 5.33 2.76
C VAL A 106 19.48 4.65 1.40
N ASP A 107 19.60 3.33 1.38
CA ASP A 107 19.35 2.57 0.16
C ASP A 107 17.98 2.99 -0.37
N GLU A 108 17.88 3.32 -1.67
CA GLU A 108 16.64 3.79 -2.30
C GLU A 108 15.47 2.79 -2.14
N GLU A 109 15.76 1.58 -1.67
CA GLU A 109 14.80 0.51 -1.43
C GLU A 109 14.18 0.51 -0.01
N GLU A 110 14.70 1.33 0.93
CA GLU A 110 14.24 1.36 2.32
C GLU A 110 13.56 2.70 2.63
N ALA A 111 12.23 2.69 2.77
CA ALA A 111 11.50 3.87 3.24
C ALA A 111 11.80 4.11 4.74
N PHE A 112 11.86 5.39 5.12
CA PHE A 112 12.08 5.78 6.51
C PHE A 112 10.76 6.12 7.21
N GLU A 113 10.58 5.55 8.41
CA GLU A 113 9.46 5.82 9.28
C GLU A 113 9.94 6.34 10.64
N PRO A 114 9.40 7.46 11.15
CA PRO A 114 9.78 7.98 12.45
C PRO A 114 9.32 7.06 13.58
N LEU A 115 10.24 6.70 14.46
CA LEU A 115 9.94 5.93 15.66
C LEU A 115 9.41 6.87 16.75
N VAL A 116 8.10 6.93 16.91
CA VAL A 116 7.43 7.85 17.85
C VAL A 116 7.11 7.16 19.18
N ASN A 117 7.00 5.83 19.18
CA ASN A 117 6.60 5.03 20.33
C ASN A 117 7.68 4.01 20.71
N ASP A 118 7.55 3.41 21.90
CA ASP A 118 8.40 2.31 22.35
C ASP A 118 7.99 0.94 21.76
N PHE A 119 7.30 0.95 20.62
CA PHE A 119 6.86 -0.23 19.90
C PHE A 119 6.73 0.03 18.39
N ILE A 120 6.73 -1.05 17.62
CA ILE A 120 6.40 -1.07 16.19
C ILE A 120 5.12 -1.89 16.02
N ASP A 121 4.12 -1.35 15.31
CA ASP A 121 2.94 -2.12 14.90
C ASP A 121 3.18 -2.74 13.53
N ILE A 122 3.67 -3.98 13.52
CA ILE A 122 3.99 -4.69 12.29
C ILE A 122 2.73 -5.04 11.47
N GLY A 123 1.57 -5.17 12.12
CA GLY A 123 0.31 -5.41 11.43
C GLY A 123 -0.14 -4.19 10.62
N GLU A 124 -0.09 -3.00 11.22
CA GLU A 124 -0.40 -1.75 10.51
C GLU A 124 0.59 -1.48 9.38
N ALA A 125 1.89 -1.75 9.58
CA ALA A 125 2.89 -1.63 8.52
C ALA A 125 2.54 -2.51 7.30
N ILE A 126 2.15 -3.77 7.51
CA ILE A 126 1.69 -4.66 6.44
C ILE A 126 0.41 -4.13 5.78
N ALA A 127 -0.55 -3.62 6.55
CA ALA A 127 -1.80 -3.09 6.00
C ALA A 127 -1.56 -1.87 5.10
N GLN A 128 -0.66 -0.98 5.50
CA GLN A 128 -0.28 0.20 4.70
C GLN A 128 0.41 -0.20 3.40
N GLU A 129 1.42 -1.06 3.46
CA GLU A 129 2.14 -1.53 2.27
C GLU A 129 1.24 -2.33 1.33
N PHE A 130 0.33 -3.16 1.87
CA PHE A 130 -0.70 -3.82 1.07
C PHE A 130 -1.55 -2.80 0.32
N SER A 131 -2.01 -1.74 0.98
CA SER A 131 -2.83 -0.71 0.34
C SER A 131 -2.10 0.03 -0.77
N LEU A 132 -0.80 0.28 -0.61
CA LEU A 132 0.04 0.92 -1.63
C LEU A 132 0.29 0.00 -2.83
N ALA A 133 0.32 -1.31 -2.62
CA ALA A 133 0.52 -2.30 -3.67
C ALA A 133 -0.76 -2.62 -4.47
N LEU A 134 -1.94 -2.22 -3.99
CA LEU A 134 -3.20 -2.48 -4.69
C LEU A 134 -3.24 -1.82 -6.07
N PRO A 135 -3.79 -2.50 -7.10
CA PRO A 135 -4.06 -1.89 -8.39
C PRO A 135 -4.96 -0.67 -8.26
N SER A 136 -4.49 0.50 -8.71
CA SER A 136 -5.27 1.75 -8.66
C SER A 136 -6.44 1.76 -9.66
N PHE A 137 -6.35 0.98 -10.75
CA PHE A 137 -7.36 0.90 -11.81
C PHE A 137 -7.60 -0.56 -12.20
N PRO A 138 -8.27 -1.34 -11.34
CA PRO A 138 -8.56 -2.75 -11.64
C PRO A 138 -9.51 -2.85 -12.84
N ARG A 139 -9.21 -3.76 -13.76
CA ARG A 139 -10.03 -4.01 -14.95
C ARG A 139 -10.25 -5.50 -15.14
N SER A 140 -11.49 -5.87 -15.42
CA SER A 140 -11.80 -7.24 -15.82
C SER A 140 -11.21 -7.55 -17.18
N PRO A 141 -10.82 -8.80 -17.44
CA PRO A 141 -10.37 -9.22 -18.76
C PRO A 141 -11.42 -8.90 -19.83
N GLY A 142 -11.04 -8.14 -20.87
CA GLY A 142 -11.95 -7.74 -21.94
C GLY A 142 -12.80 -6.51 -21.67
N ALA A 143 -12.63 -5.83 -20.53
CA ALA A 143 -13.31 -4.56 -20.28
C ALA A 143 -12.83 -3.50 -21.30
N VAL A 144 -13.74 -3.06 -22.17
CA VAL A 144 -13.50 -2.02 -23.19
C VAL A 144 -14.35 -0.81 -22.80
N LEU A 145 -13.70 0.36 -22.67
CA LEU A 145 -14.41 1.63 -22.65
C LEU A 145 -15.02 1.84 -24.03
N ALA A 146 -16.35 1.79 -24.15
CA ALA A 146 -17.04 2.35 -25.30
C ALA A 146 -16.87 3.87 -25.20
N ILE A 147 -15.84 4.39 -25.82
CA ILE A 147 -15.72 5.83 -26.06
C ILE A 147 -16.64 6.05 -27.27
N ASP A 148 -17.83 6.62 -27.05
CA ASP A 148 -18.56 7.26 -28.14
C ASP A 148 -17.62 8.35 -28.65
N GLU A 149 -17.05 8.13 -29.83
CA GLU A 149 -16.31 9.18 -30.54
C GLU A 149 -17.33 10.27 -30.92
N GLU A 150 -17.62 11.18 -29.98
CA GLU A 150 -18.22 12.44 -30.37
C GLU A 150 -17.30 13.09 -31.40
N PRO A 151 -17.82 13.55 -32.53
CA PRO A 151 -17.00 14.21 -33.54
C PRO A 151 -16.23 15.36 -32.87
N ALA A 152 -14.93 15.45 -33.14
CA ALA A 152 -14.00 16.39 -32.53
C ALA A 152 -14.47 17.86 -32.53
N ASP A 153 -15.47 18.16 -33.34
CA ASP A 153 -16.07 19.50 -33.49
C ASP A 153 -17.26 19.79 -32.54
N ALA A 154 -17.69 18.84 -31.75
CA ALA A 154 -18.89 19.00 -30.91
C ALA A 154 -18.63 19.41 -29.45
N GLY A 155 -17.38 19.38 -28.97
CA GLY A 155 -17.02 19.67 -27.57
C GLY A 155 -16.74 21.15 -27.30
N PRO A 156 -16.85 21.58 -26.02
CA PRO A 156 -16.55 23.00 -25.64
C PRO A 156 -15.10 23.44 -25.99
N PHE A 157 -14.21 22.48 -26.25
CA PHE A 157 -12.82 22.71 -26.64
C PHE A 157 -12.57 22.62 -28.14
N ALA A 158 -13.61 22.39 -28.96
CA ALA A 158 -13.50 22.36 -30.44
C ALA A 158 -12.87 23.62 -31.04
N ALA A 159 -13.03 24.74 -30.35
CA ALA A 159 -12.40 26.02 -30.78
C ALA A 159 -10.86 26.00 -30.69
N LEU A 160 -10.26 25.08 -29.87
CA LEU A 160 -8.80 24.98 -29.73
C LEU A 160 -8.14 24.28 -30.92
N SER A 161 -8.88 23.45 -31.68
CA SER A 161 -8.36 22.83 -32.92
C SER A 161 -7.91 23.87 -33.95
N ARG A 162 -8.58 25.03 -33.99
CA ARG A 162 -8.24 26.15 -34.87
C ARG A 162 -6.92 26.85 -34.50
N LEU A 163 -6.45 26.67 -33.25
CA LEU A 163 -5.17 27.23 -32.81
C LEU A 163 -4.00 26.31 -33.24
N ALA A 164 -4.21 25.01 -33.27
CA ALA A 164 -3.21 24.03 -33.70
C ALA A 164 -2.88 24.16 -35.21
N ASP A 165 -3.88 24.54 -36.04
CA ASP A 165 -3.70 24.73 -37.48
C ASP A 165 -2.98 26.05 -37.85
N ARG A 166 -2.82 26.98 -36.90
CA ARG A 166 -2.20 28.29 -37.13
C ARG A 166 -0.68 28.29 -36.97
N GLU A 167 -0.09 27.20 -36.51
CA GLU A 167 1.33 27.08 -36.18
C GLU A 167 2.12 26.19 -37.16
N LYS A 168 1.55 25.86 -38.34
CA LYS A 168 2.32 25.24 -39.42
C LYS A 168 2.85 26.33 -40.34
N PRO A 169 4.21 26.50 -40.43
CA PRO A 169 4.86 27.38 -41.34
C PRO A 169 4.71 26.93 -42.80
#